data_699a6b72bfb1c6ab8217a84b244bb198
#
_entry.id   699a6b72bfb1c6ab8217a84b244bb198
#
_cell.length_a   1.000
_cell.length_b   1.000
_cell.length_c   1.000
_cell.angle_alpha   90.00
_cell.angle_beta   90.00
_cell.angle_gamma   90.00
#
_symmetry.space_group_name_H-M   'P 1'
#
loop_
_entity.id
_entity.type
_entity.pdbx_description
1 polymer ?
#
loop_
_entity_poly.entity_id
_entity_poly.type
_entity_poly.pdbx_seq_one_letter_code
_entity_poly.pdbx_strand_id
1 'polypeptide(L)'
;MTIDVIDLRNFYSQRLGTVARRLINRGIKQHWPHADGLRVAGLGYPTPYLGLFREDAERCIALMPAAQGVLKWPTARPTLSTLVDQFSLPLADAAVDRILLVHALEICDDPEGLLREVWRVLAPSGRMMAIIPNRRGVWTRTDSTPFGHGRPYSRSQITQLLRQTWFTPTAWGEALFVPPFQNGWVLRSAMAWERMSAAVSSPFAGVHIVEASKQVYRAIPAHRERTRLIPSMPPVFVPTPTRRDDHPVTR
;
A
#
# COMPACT_ATOMS: atom_id res chain seq x y z
N MET A 1 -19.33 2.18 -10.24
CA MET A 1 -20.13 3.29 -9.69
C MET A 1 -19.16 4.15 -8.91
N THR A 2 -18.92 5.37 -9.37
CA THR A 2 -17.95 6.28 -8.74
C THR A 2 -18.64 6.95 -7.55
N ILE A 3 -18.00 6.95 -6.38
CA ILE A 3 -18.53 7.64 -5.20
C ILE A 3 -18.25 9.15 -5.33
N ASP A 4 -19.25 9.97 -5.13
CA ASP A 4 -19.15 11.43 -5.21
C ASP A 4 -18.46 12.00 -3.97
N VAL A 5 -17.79 13.13 -4.15
CA VAL A 5 -17.14 13.89 -3.08
C VAL A 5 -18.10 14.35 -1.97
N ILE A 6 -19.36 14.58 -2.31
CA ILE A 6 -20.41 14.95 -1.34
C ILE A 6 -20.74 13.78 -0.43
N ASP A 7 -20.85 12.57 -0.97
CA ASP A 7 -21.11 11.35 -0.20
C ASP A 7 -19.95 11.05 0.74
N LEU A 8 -18.71 11.21 0.25
CA LEU A 8 -17.50 11.08 1.07
C LEU A 8 -17.51 12.09 2.23
N ARG A 9 -17.78 13.37 1.95
CA ARG A 9 -17.89 14.39 2.98
C ARG A 9 -18.98 14.05 4.01
N ASN A 10 -20.15 13.64 3.55
CA ASN A 10 -21.28 13.29 4.40
C ASN A 10 -20.93 12.11 5.31
N PHE A 11 -20.28 11.07 4.78
CA PHE A 11 -19.80 9.95 5.58
C PHE A 11 -18.82 10.40 6.67
N TYR A 12 -17.77 11.15 6.32
CA TYR A 12 -16.74 11.57 7.27
C TYR A 12 -17.23 12.61 8.30
N SER A 13 -18.37 13.25 8.06
CA SER A 13 -19.04 14.13 9.03
C SER A 13 -19.91 13.38 10.04
N GLN A 14 -20.30 12.13 9.76
CA GLN A 14 -21.08 11.29 10.65
C GLN A 14 -20.21 10.68 11.78
N ARG A 15 -20.86 10.15 12.81
CA ARG A 15 -20.18 9.51 13.96
C ARG A 15 -19.27 8.35 13.53
N LEU A 16 -19.79 7.45 12.67
CA LEU A 16 -19.03 6.32 12.15
C LEU A 16 -17.79 6.78 11.35
N GLY A 17 -17.97 7.73 10.44
CA GLY A 17 -16.88 8.30 9.66
C GLY A 17 -15.83 9.04 10.51
N THR A 18 -16.27 9.72 11.58
CA THR A 18 -15.34 10.34 12.55
C THR A 18 -14.51 9.30 13.28
N VAL A 19 -15.08 8.16 13.67
CA VAL A 19 -14.35 7.04 14.27
C VAL A 19 -13.39 6.43 13.25
N ALA A 20 -13.87 6.12 12.03
CA ALA A 20 -13.04 5.58 10.97
C ALA A 20 -11.83 6.48 10.68
N ARG A 21 -12.04 7.79 10.54
CA ARG A 21 -10.97 8.78 10.37
C ARG A 21 -9.95 8.72 11.50
N ARG A 22 -10.40 8.65 12.76
CA ARG A 22 -9.52 8.62 13.94
C ARG A 22 -8.65 7.36 13.97
N LEU A 23 -9.22 6.20 13.63
CA LEU A 23 -8.51 4.93 13.61
C LEU A 23 -7.47 4.88 12.47
N ILE A 24 -7.85 5.32 11.28
CA ILE A 24 -6.94 5.40 10.12
C ILE A 24 -5.83 6.44 10.39
N ASN A 25 -6.15 7.61 10.96
CA ASN A 25 -5.16 8.62 11.35
C ASN A 25 -4.07 8.05 12.26
N ARG A 26 -4.48 7.19 13.22
CA ARG A 26 -3.53 6.51 14.10
C ARG A 26 -2.57 5.61 13.29
N GLY A 27 -3.09 4.84 12.35
CA GLY A 27 -2.29 3.99 11.47
C GLY A 27 -1.34 4.81 10.60
N ILE A 28 -1.79 5.93 10.03
CA ILE A 28 -0.96 6.84 9.24
C ILE A 28 0.19 7.39 10.10
N LYS A 29 -0.11 7.89 11.32
CA LYS A 29 0.92 8.46 12.22
C LYS A 29 1.93 7.44 12.73
N GLN A 30 1.61 6.15 12.76
CA GLN A 30 2.58 5.10 13.10
C GLN A 30 3.69 4.98 12.05
N HIS A 31 3.40 5.26 10.78
CA HIS A 31 4.36 5.18 9.68
C HIS A 31 4.94 6.55 9.32
N TRP A 32 4.11 7.61 9.39
CA TRP A 32 4.48 9.00 9.12
C TRP A 32 4.18 9.87 10.34
N PRO A 33 5.02 9.83 11.38
CA PRO A 33 4.78 10.62 12.59
C PRO A 33 4.87 12.13 12.33
N HIS A 34 5.77 12.55 11.44
CA HIS A 34 6.06 13.95 11.08
C HIS A 34 6.26 14.10 9.58
N ALA A 35 6.14 15.35 9.10
CA ALA A 35 6.36 15.72 7.70
C ALA A 35 7.17 17.02 7.59
N ASP A 36 8.04 17.30 8.57
CA ASP A 36 8.81 18.54 8.68
C ASP A 36 9.63 18.80 7.43
N GLY A 37 9.40 19.94 6.79
CA GLY A 37 10.08 20.35 5.57
C GLY A 37 9.81 19.51 4.34
N LEU A 38 8.85 18.58 4.37
CA LEU A 38 8.48 17.72 3.24
C LEU A 38 7.34 18.34 2.41
N ARG A 39 7.39 18.09 1.12
CA ARG A 39 6.30 18.40 0.18
C ARG A 39 5.33 17.22 0.17
N VAL A 40 4.14 17.43 0.73
CA VAL A 40 3.10 16.42 0.90
C VAL A 40 1.95 16.65 -0.09
N ALA A 41 1.57 15.62 -0.81
CA ALA A 41 0.36 15.61 -1.62
C ALA A 41 -0.59 14.50 -1.15
N GLY A 42 -1.87 14.68 -1.39
CA GLY A 42 -2.84 13.60 -1.26
C GLY A 42 -3.63 13.48 -2.55
N LEU A 43 -3.97 12.27 -2.95
CA LEU A 43 -4.72 11.97 -4.16
C LEU A 43 -5.99 11.16 -3.83
N GLY A 44 -7.10 11.49 -4.49
CA GLY A 44 -8.42 10.93 -4.22
C GLY A 44 -9.22 11.80 -3.28
N TYR A 45 -9.62 11.27 -2.13
CA TYR A 45 -10.26 12.05 -1.06
C TYR A 45 -9.38 12.11 0.21
N PRO A 46 -8.23 12.79 0.16
CA PRO A 46 -7.25 12.77 1.24
C PRO A 46 -7.54 13.80 2.34
N THR A 47 -8.48 14.71 2.14
CA THR A 47 -8.73 15.86 3.02
C THR A 47 -9.01 15.52 4.50
N PRO A 48 -9.62 14.37 4.87
CA PRO A 48 -9.77 13.99 6.28
C PRO A 48 -8.44 13.71 7.00
N TYR A 49 -7.38 13.44 6.24
CA TYR A 49 -6.09 12.95 6.74
C TYR A 49 -4.94 13.94 6.55
N LEU A 50 -4.96 14.74 5.49
CA LEU A 50 -3.88 15.71 5.21
C LEU A 50 -3.68 16.78 6.28
N GLY A 51 -4.72 17.06 7.08
CA GLY A 51 -4.61 17.94 8.23
C GLY A 51 -3.54 17.52 9.25
N LEU A 52 -3.12 16.24 9.24
CA LEU A 52 -2.06 15.71 10.10
C LEU A 52 -0.68 16.31 9.79
N PHE A 53 -0.49 16.76 8.55
CA PHE A 53 0.83 17.17 8.01
C PHE A 53 0.89 18.65 7.64
N ARG A 54 -0.25 19.35 7.62
CA ARG A 54 -0.36 20.68 7.05
C ARG A 54 0.51 21.74 7.76
N GLU A 55 0.74 21.58 9.06
CA GLU A 55 1.47 22.58 9.85
C GLU A 55 2.98 22.30 9.83
N ASP A 56 3.38 21.05 9.67
CA ASP A 56 4.79 20.64 9.67
C ASP A 56 5.38 20.61 8.25
N ALA A 57 4.56 20.32 7.24
CA ALA A 57 5.02 20.21 5.86
C ALA A 57 5.39 21.56 5.24
N GLU A 58 6.43 21.59 4.40
CA GLU A 58 6.75 22.74 3.54
C GLU A 58 5.57 23.11 2.65
N ARG A 59 4.95 22.11 2.05
CA ARG A 59 3.75 22.25 1.21
C ARG A 59 2.81 21.08 1.43
N CYS A 60 1.51 21.36 1.43
CA CYS A 60 0.49 20.33 1.55
C CYS A 60 -0.65 20.63 0.58
N ILE A 61 -0.95 19.69 -0.34
CA ILE A 61 -1.97 19.88 -1.39
C ILE A 61 -2.86 18.64 -1.51
N ALA A 62 -4.16 18.84 -1.74
CA ALA A 62 -5.13 17.80 -2.06
C ALA A 62 -5.43 17.81 -3.57
N LEU A 63 -5.10 16.73 -4.23
CA LEU A 63 -5.37 16.47 -5.65
C LEU A 63 -6.62 15.60 -5.75
N MET A 64 -7.73 16.15 -6.20
CA MET A 64 -9.01 15.47 -6.21
C MET A 64 -9.41 15.13 -7.65
N PRO A 65 -9.59 13.82 -7.96
CA PRO A 65 -9.92 13.39 -9.32
C PRO A 65 -11.23 14.00 -9.83
N ALA A 66 -11.26 14.40 -11.09
CA ALA A 66 -12.44 15.01 -11.72
C ALA A 66 -13.68 14.11 -11.64
N ALA A 67 -13.49 12.80 -11.72
CA ALA A 67 -14.57 11.81 -11.60
C ALA A 67 -15.23 11.77 -10.20
N GLN A 68 -14.54 12.21 -9.15
CA GLN A 68 -15.08 12.31 -7.79
C GLN A 68 -15.65 13.69 -7.48
N GLY A 69 -15.09 14.76 -8.09
CA GLY A 69 -15.38 16.15 -7.75
C GLY A 69 -14.40 16.72 -6.73
N VAL A 70 -14.52 18.02 -6.45
CA VAL A 70 -13.62 18.76 -5.56
C VAL A 70 -14.38 19.51 -4.49
N LEU A 71 -13.82 19.59 -3.29
CA LEU A 71 -14.27 20.43 -2.20
C LEU A 71 -13.17 21.40 -1.78
N LYS A 72 -13.58 22.60 -1.38
CA LYS A 72 -12.63 23.55 -0.77
C LYS A 72 -12.03 22.95 0.50
N TRP A 73 -10.71 22.89 0.53
CA TRP A 73 -9.95 22.46 1.71
C TRP A 73 -8.66 23.30 1.84
N PRO A 74 -8.33 23.75 3.05
CA PRO A 74 -9.14 23.79 4.26
C PRO A 74 -10.29 24.83 4.15
N THR A 75 -11.34 24.65 4.93
CA THR A 75 -12.55 25.50 4.82
C THR A 75 -12.32 26.96 5.21
N ALA A 76 -11.47 27.21 6.22
CA ALA A 76 -11.25 28.53 6.83
C ALA A 76 -10.03 29.30 6.28
N ARG A 77 -9.30 28.79 5.26
CA ARG A 77 -8.08 29.39 4.69
C ARG A 77 -8.15 29.41 3.17
N PRO A 78 -7.18 30.01 2.47
CA PRO A 78 -7.04 29.80 1.03
C PRO A 78 -7.06 28.32 0.69
N THR A 79 -7.66 27.96 -0.42
CA THR A 79 -7.81 26.56 -0.83
C THR A 79 -6.46 25.93 -1.14
N LEU A 80 -6.28 24.72 -0.65
CA LEU A 80 -5.14 23.84 -0.94
C LEU A 80 -5.63 22.56 -1.67
N SER A 81 -6.85 22.56 -2.17
CA SER A 81 -7.42 21.47 -2.98
C SER A 81 -7.63 21.93 -4.42
N THR A 82 -7.38 21.04 -5.35
CA THR A 82 -7.58 21.25 -6.78
C THR A 82 -8.17 20.01 -7.45
N LEU A 83 -8.98 20.27 -8.50
CA LEU A 83 -9.48 19.21 -9.37
C LEU A 83 -8.36 18.83 -10.35
N VAL A 84 -8.19 17.52 -10.55
CA VAL A 84 -7.12 17.00 -11.41
C VAL A 84 -7.59 15.83 -12.27
N ASP A 85 -6.89 15.63 -13.38
CA ASP A 85 -6.83 14.31 -14.01
C ASP A 85 -5.83 13.44 -13.22
N GLN A 86 -6.29 12.30 -12.71
CA GLN A 86 -5.46 11.40 -11.91
C GLN A 86 -4.36 10.69 -12.70
N PHE A 87 -4.44 10.72 -14.04
CA PHE A 87 -3.45 10.15 -14.95
C PHE A 87 -2.47 11.19 -15.50
N SER A 88 -2.73 12.48 -15.24
CA SER A 88 -1.91 13.61 -15.66
C SER A 88 -1.94 14.70 -14.59
N LEU A 89 -1.21 14.49 -13.50
CA LEU A 89 -1.18 15.42 -12.37
C LEU A 89 -0.46 16.72 -12.76
N PRO A 90 -0.99 17.90 -12.40
CA PRO A 90 -0.37 19.19 -12.72
C PRO A 90 0.84 19.49 -11.83
N LEU A 91 1.76 18.54 -11.75
CA LEU A 91 2.99 18.58 -10.97
C LEU A 91 4.17 18.17 -11.84
N ALA A 92 5.31 18.84 -11.64
CA ALA A 92 6.55 18.44 -12.28
C ALA A 92 7.02 17.05 -11.79
N ASP A 93 7.95 16.44 -12.51
CA ASP A 93 8.61 15.22 -12.08
C ASP A 93 9.33 15.46 -10.75
N ALA A 94 9.28 14.47 -9.87
CA ALA A 94 9.93 14.55 -8.56
C ALA A 94 9.52 15.75 -7.69
N ALA A 95 8.29 16.26 -7.86
CA ALA A 95 7.79 17.46 -7.18
C ALA A 95 7.39 17.22 -5.72
N VAL A 96 7.13 15.97 -5.29
CA VAL A 96 6.63 15.67 -3.94
C VAL A 96 7.45 14.59 -3.25
N ASP A 97 7.56 14.69 -1.93
CA ASP A 97 8.32 13.75 -1.11
C ASP A 97 7.43 12.69 -0.48
N ARG A 98 6.15 13.01 -0.26
CA ARG A 98 5.14 12.11 0.30
C ARG A 98 3.84 12.25 -0.48
N ILE A 99 3.22 11.12 -0.84
CA ILE A 99 1.87 11.12 -1.42
C ILE A 99 0.97 10.13 -0.70
N LEU A 100 -0.21 10.62 -0.27
CA LEU A 100 -1.22 9.84 0.42
C LEU A 100 -2.39 9.55 -0.53
N LEU A 101 -2.66 8.28 -0.82
CA LEU A 101 -3.76 7.81 -1.65
C LEU A 101 -4.92 7.37 -0.75
N VAL A 102 -6.08 8.00 -0.91
CA VAL A 102 -7.30 7.69 -0.13
C VAL A 102 -8.51 7.72 -1.05
N HIS A 103 -9.28 6.67 -1.06
CA HIS A 103 -10.40 6.52 -2.00
C HIS A 103 -9.97 6.84 -3.44
N ALA A 104 -8.86 6.24 -3.85
CA ALA A 104 -8.25 6.46 -5.15
C ALA A 104 -8.08 5.16 -5.94
N LEU A 105 -7.35 4.19 -5.41
CA LEU A 105 -7.02 2.95 -6.13
C LEU A 105 -8.22 2.04 -6.32
N GLU A 106 -9.09 1.93 -5.33
CA GLU A 106 -10.26 1.03 -5.36
C GLU A 106 -11.33 1.46 -6.36
N ILE A 107 -11.37 2.75 -6.70
CA ILE A 107 -12.36 3.31 -7.64
C ILE A 107 -11.77 3.62 -9.02
N CYS A 108 -10.46 3.48 -9.17
CA CYS A 108 -9.75 3.75 -10.41
C CYS A 108 -9.90 2.58 -11.40
N ASP A 109 -10.24 2.88 -12.65
CA ASP A 109 -10.35 1.87 -13.71
C ASP A 109 -8.98 1.39 -14.19
N ASP A 110 -7.97 2.27 -14.20
CA ASP A 110 -6.57 1.94 -14.50
C ASP A 110 -5.64 2.26 -13.31
N PRO A 111 -5.58 1.38 -12.31
CA PRO A 111 -4.73 1.59 -11.13
C PRO A 111 -3.22 1.56 -11.47
N GLU A 112 -2.81 0.91 -12.56
CA GLU A 112 -1.41 0.93 -12.99
C GLU A 112 -1.04 2.29 -13.57
N GLY A 113 -1.88 2.87 -14.43
CA GLY A 113 -1.68 4.21 -14.98
C GLY A 113 -1.61 5.27 -13.88
N LEU A 114 -2.53 5.21 -12.91
CA LEU A 114 -2.52 6.09 -11.74
C LEU A 114 -1.22 5.96 -10.94
N LEU A 115 -0.76 4.74 -10.65
CA LEU A 115 0.47 4.54 -9.90
C LEU A 115 1.73 4.95 -10.67
N ARG A 116 1.76 4.81 -11.99
CA ARG A 116 2.87 5.34 -12.82
C ARG A 116 2.95 6.85 -12.75
N GLU A 117 1.80 7.54 -12.74
CA GLU A 117 1.76 8.99 -12.58
C GLU A 117 2.18 9.41 -11.16
N VAL A 118 1.74 8.69 -10.13
CA VAL A 118 2.23 8.86 -8.75
C VAL A 118 3.75 8.66 -8.69
N TRP A 119 4.28 7.65 -9.38
CA TRP A 119 5.72 7.41 -9.46
C TRP A 119 6.46 8.59 -10.12
N ARG A 120 5.92 9.14 -11.20
CA ARG A 120 6.52 10.30 -11.89
C ARG A 120 6.69 11.49 -10.97
N VAL A 121 5.64 11.87 -10.25
CA VAL A 121 5.64 13.06 -9.39
C VAL A 121 6.40 12.88 -8.08
N LEU A 122 6.64 11.65 -7.62
CA LEU A 122 7.41 11.37 -6.42
C LEU A 122 8.91 11.62 -6.63
N ALA A 123 9.55 12.25 -5.65
CA ALA A 123 11.01 12.39 -5.59
C ALA A 123 11.72 11.01 -5.53
N PRO A 124 13.01 10.90 -5.89
CA PRO A 124 13.74 9.62 -5.89
C PRO A 124 13.71 8.87 -4.55
N SER A 125 13.73 9.58 -3.42
CA SER A 125 13.56 9.02 -2.06
C SER A 125 12.13 9.13 -1.53
N GLY A 126 11.19 9.52 -2.40
CA GLY A 126 9.79 9.75 -2.04
C GLY A 126 9.07 8.46 -1.68
N ARG A 127 8.06 8.61 -0.84
CA ARG A 127 7.23 7.49 -0.38
C ARG A 127 5.76 7.77 -0.64
N MET A 128 5.05 6.75 -1.04
CA MET A 128 3.61 6.76 -1.08
C MET A 128 3.04 5.98 0.10
N MET A 129 1.87 6.38 0.54
CA MET A 129 1.04 5.59 1.45
C MET A 129 -0.35 5.47 0.84
N ALA A 130 -0.91 4.27 0.81
CA ALA A 130 -2.27 4.03 0.32
C ALA A 130 -3.14 3.40 1.39
N ILE A 131 -4.35 3.95 1.53
CA ILE A 131 -5.43 3.42 2.37
C ILE A 131 -6.40 2.71 1.45
N ILE A 132 -6.44 1.38 1.52
CA ILE A 132 -7.15 0.54 0.55
C ILE A 132 -8.10 -0.40 1.27
N PRO A 133 -9.38 -0.49 0.86
CA PRO A 133 -10.33 -1.44 1.43
C PRO A 133 -9.82 -2.88 1.34
N ASN A 134 -9.86 -3.60 2.47
CA ASN A 134 -9.43 -4.99 2.54
C ASN A 134 -10.57 -5.91 2.03
N ARG A 135 -10.29 -6.66 0.97
CA ARG A 135 -11.25 -7.59 0.34
C ARG A 135 -11.89 -8.59 1.33
N ARG A 136 -11.21 -8.92 2.43
CA ARG A 136 -11.73 -9.82 3.47
C ARG A 136 -12.42 -9.10 4.60
N GLY A 137 -12.31 -7.77 4.66
CA GLY A 137 -12.87 -6.94 5.71
C GLY A 137 -14.38 -6.88 5.69
N VAL A 138 -14.99 -6.63 6.85
CA VAL A 138 -16.44 -6.46 6.98
C VAL A 138 -16.91 -5.17 6.32
N TRP A 139 -16.07 -4.14 6.29
CA TRP A 139 -16.38 -2.83 5.71
C TRP A 139 -16.62 -2.88 4.21
N THR A 140 -15.98 -3.80 3.49
CA THR A 140 -16.17 -3.98 2.03
C THR A 140 -17.49 -4.67 1.66
N ARG A 141 -18.21 -5.18 2.64
CA ARG A 141 -19.52 -5.83 2.47
C ARG A 141 -20.69 -4.91 2.81
N THR A 142 -20.40 -3.64 3.11
CA THR A 142 -21.38 -2.69 3.62
C THR A 142 -21.44 -1.50 2.68
N ASP A 143 -22.44 -1.47 1.80
CA ASP A 143 -22.64 -0.42 0.78
C ASP A 143 -22.94 0.97 1.39
N SER A 144 -23.29 1.02 2.69
CA SER A 144 -23.54 2.28 3.40
C SER A 144 -22.27 3.05 3.78
N THR A 145 -21.09 2.52 3.45
CA THR A 145 -19.79 3.16 3.73
C THR A 145 -18.95 3.28 2.46
N PRO A 146 -18.10 4.30 2.33
CA PRO A 146 -17.21 4.46 1.18
C PRO A 146 -16.30 3.26 0.93
N PHE A 147 -15.97 2.49 1.97
CA PHE A 147 -15.09 1.34 1.88
C PHE A 147 -15.77 0.10 1.25
N GLY A 148 -17.11 0.11 1.09
CA GLY A 148 -17.87 -0.91 0.38
C GLY A 148 -17.93 -0.70 -1.14
N HIS A 149 -17.48 0.46 -1.61
CA HIS A 149 -17.53 0.80 -3.04
C HIS A 149 -16.20 0.52 -3.73
N GLY A 150 -16.26 0.30 -5.05
CA GLY A 150 -15.08 0.05 -5.88
C GLY A 150 -14.55 -1.39 -5.79
N ARG A 151 -13.27 -1.57 -6.06
CA ARG A 151 -12.59 -2.88 -6.09
C ARG A 151 -11.71 -3.05 -4.86
N PRO A 152 -12.11 -3.82 -3.85
CA PRO A 152 -11.26 -4.09 -2.71
C PRO A 152 -10.11 -5.03 -3.10
N TYR A 153 -8.97 -4.84 -2.44
CA TYR A 153 -7.76 -5.60 -2.73
C TYR A 153 -7.38 -6.53 -1.58
N SER A 154 -6.75 -7.65 -1.93
CA SER A 154 -5.98 -8.44 -0.98
C SER A 154 -4.54 -7.90 -0.88
N ARG A 155 -3.85 -8.21 0.21
CA ARG A 155 -2.45 -7.81 0.40
C ARG A 155 -1.53 -8.29 -0.74
N SER A 156 -1.76 -9.50 -1.27
CA SER A 156 -1.01 -10.02 -2.41
C SER A 156 -1.25 -9.25 -3.70
N GLN A 157 -2.51 -8.88 -3.98
CA GLN A 157 -2.86 -8.07 -5.14
C GLN A 157 -2.21 -6.68 -5.08
N ILE A 158 -2.26 -6.02 -3.90
CA ILE A 158 -1.58 -4.72 -3.71
C ILE A 158 -0.08 -4.88 -3.92
N THR A 159 0.55 -5.90 -3.34
CA THR A 159 1.99 -6.15 -3.48
C THR A 159 2.39 -6.35 -4.94
N GLN A 160 1.60 -7.11 -5.70
CA GLN A 160 1.83 -7.34 -7.11
C GLN A 160 1.70 -6.05 -7.92
N LEU A 161 0.61 -5.30 -7.74
CA LEU A 161 0.34 -4.03 -8.40
C LEU A 161 1.45 -3.01 -8.16
N LEU A 162 1.90 -2.86 -6.91
CA LEU A 162 2.98 -1.96 -6.54
C LEU A 162 4.30 -2.33 -7.22
N ARG A 163 4.64 -3.63 -7.26
CA ARG A 163 5.86 -4.10 -7.92
C ARG A 163 5.83 -3.91 -9.45
N GLN A 164 4.68 -4.09 -10.07
CA GLN A 164 4.48 -3.85 -11.50
C GLN A 164 4.65 -2.38 -11.87
N THR A 165 4.38 -1.48 -10.93
CA THR A 165 4.46 -0.02 -11.11
C THR A 165 5.70 0.60 -10.46
N TRP A 166 6.76 -0.21 -10.24
CA TRP A 166 8.07 0.20 -9.70
C TRP A 166 8.03 0.79 -8.29
N PHE A 167 7.13 0.28 -7.47
CA PHE A 167 7.11 0.54 -6.05
C PHE A 167 7.57 -0.68 -5.24
N THR A 168 8.31 -0.44 -4.18
CA THR A 168 8.67 -1.47 -3.20
C THR A 168 7.89 -1.21 -1.92
N PRO A 169 6.97 -2.11 -1.53
CA PRO A 169 6.30 -2.00 -0.23
C PRO A 169 7.33 -2.05 0.91
N THR A 170 7.31 -1.05 1.78
CA THR A 170 8.26 -0.89 2.90
C THR A 170 7.63 -1.19 4.24
N ALA A 171 6.34 -0.88 4.40
CA ALA A 171 5.63 -1.14 5.63
C ALA A 171 4.15 -1.45 5.38
N TRP A 172 3.54 -2.16 6.32
CA TRP A 172 2.14 -2.53 6.31
C TRP A 172 1.51 -2.23 7.65
N GLY A 173 0.32 -1.65 7.59
CA GLY A 173 -0.59 -1.45 8.71
C GLY A 173 -1.99 -1.90 8.33
N GLU A 174 -2.82 -2.02 9.34
CA GLU A 174 -4.23 -2.37 9.20
C GLU A 174 -5.04 -1.50 10.16
N ALA A 175 -6.26 -1.17 9.78
CA ALA A 175 -7.17 -0.39 10.60
C ALA A 175 -8.62 -0.82 10.36
N LEU A 176 -9.54 -0.27 11.16
CA LEU A 176 -10.98 -0.56 11.09
C LEU A 176 -11.30 -2.02 11.42
N PHE A 177 -10.78 -2.51 12.52
CA PHE A 177 -11.16 -3.83 13.06
C PHE A 177 -12.57 -3.83 13.66
N VAL A 178 -13.11 -2.65 13.92
CA VAL A 178 -14.48 -2.47 14.43
C VAL A 178 -15.48 -2.65 13.28
N PRO A 179 -16.58 -3.40 13.49
CA PRO A 179 -17.62 -3.50 12.48
C PRO A 179 -18.28 -2.15 12.18
N PRO A 180 -18.73 -1.89 10.93
CA PRO A 180 -19.29 -0.61 10.49
C PRO A 180 -20.74 -0.38 10.98
N PHE A 181 -21.01 -0.64 12.26
CA PHE A 181 -22.33 -0.41 12.84
C PHE A 181 -22.43 1.00 13.46
N GLN A 182 -23.54 1.69 13.21
CA GLN A 182 -23.81 3.02 13.79
C GLN A 182 -24.23 2.96 15.27
N ASN A 183 -24.16 1.79 15.90
CA ASN A 183 -24.57 1.61 17.27
C ASN A 183 -23.61 2.33 18.23
N GLY A 184 -24.12 3.28 19.02
CA GLY A 184 -23.32 4.17 19.87
C GLY A 184 -22.45 3.43 20.90
N TRP A 185 -22.81 2.20 21.27
CA TRP A 185 -22.03 1.35 22.20
C TRP A 185 -20.77 0.79 21.51
N VAL A 186 -20.92 0.28 20.28
CA VAL A 186 -19.81 -0.21 19.45
C VAL A 186 -18.82 0.92 19.15
N LEU A 187 -19.32 2.12 18.86
CA LEU A 187 -18.46 3.26 18.55
C LEU A 187 -17.69 3.78 19.77
N ARG A 188 -18.25 3.68 20.99
CA ARG A 188 -17.53 4.04 22.22
C ARG A 188 -16.41 3.07 22.56
N SER A 189 -16.59 1.80 22.29
CA SER A 189 -15.58 0.75 22.52
C SER A 189 -14.60 0.57 21.36
N ALA A 190 -14.77 1.31 20.24
CA ALA A 190 -13.97 1.16 19.03
C ALA A 190 -12.45 1.20 19.28
N MET A 191 -11.97 2.09 20.15
CA MET A 191 -10.55 2.19 20.50
C MET A 191 -10.04 0.97 21.29
N ALA A 192 -10.89 0.32 22.08
CA ALA A 192 -10.53 -0.90 22.80
C ALA A 192 -10.45 -2.10 21.83
N TRP A 193 -11.42 -2.20 20.91
CA TRP A 193 -11.43 -3.20 19.85
C TRP A 193 -10.18 -3.09 18.95
N GLU A 194 -9.82 -1.88 18.55
CA GLU A 194 -8.64 -1.64 17.72
C GLU A 194 -7.34 -2.07 18.42
N ARG A 195 -7.20 -1.77 19.71
CA ARG A 195 -6.02 -2.19 20.50
C ARG A 195 -5.91 -3.71 20.66
N MET A 196 -7.02 -4.37 20.94
CA MET A 196 -7.06 -5.83 21.10
C MET A 196 -6.80 -6.54 19.77
N SER A 197 -7.37 -6.06 18.68
CA SER A 197 -7.27 -6.70 17.36
C SER A 197 -5.95 -6.42 16.66
N ALA A 198 -5.30 -5.29 16.93
CA ALA A 198 -3.97 -4.99 16.43
C ALA A 198 -2.88 -5.91 17.02
N ALA A 199 -3.12 -6.48 18.21
CA ALA A 199 -2.23 -7.45 18.83
C ALA A 199 -2.34 -8.86 18.19
N VAL A 200 -3.46 -9.13 17.51
CA VAL A 200 -3.71 -10.38 16.82
C VAL A 200 -3.91 -10.00 15.34
N SER A 201 -2.92 -10.25 14.48
CA SER A 201 -3.03 -10.01 13.03
C SER A 201 -4.35 -10.59 12.50
N SER A 202 -5.40 -9.76 12.50
CA SER A 202 -6.74 -10.21 12.18
C SER A 202 -7.01 -10.04 10.69
N PRO A 203 -7.40 -11.08 9.97
CA PRO A 203 -7.74 -10.98 8.55
C PRO A 203 -8.98 -10.11 8.28
N PHE A 204 -9.64 -9.62 9.33
CA PHE A 204 -10.92 -8.89 9.27
C PHE A 204 -10.79 -7.37 9.33
N ALA A 205 -9.57 -6.82 9.33
CA ALA A 205 -9.36 -5.37 9.22
C ALA A 205 -10.14 -4.80 8.04
N GLY A 206 -10.76 -3.64 8.20
CA GLY A 206 -11.55 -3.00 7.14
C GLY A 206 -10.68 -2.42 6.03
N VAL A 207 -9.47 -1.95 6.36
CA VAL A 207 -8.52 -1.36 5.40
C VAL A 207 -7.10 -1.85 5.63
N HIS A 208 -6.34 -1.94 4.53
CA HIS A 208 -4.90 -2.00 4.53
C HIS A 208 -4.31 -0.60 4.44
N ILE A 209 -3.26 -0.35 5.21
CA ILE A 209 -2.40 0.82 5.11
C ILE A 209 -1.06 0.31 4.59
N VAL A 210 -0.69 0.67 3.38
CA VAL A 210 0.57 0.23 2.78
C VAL A 210 1.45 1.43 2.50
N GLU A 211 2.67 1.40 3.01
CA GLU A 211 3.72 2.33 2.62
C GLU A 211 4.60 1.67 1.55
N ALA A 212 4.96 2.43 0.53
CA ALA A 212 5.85 1.97 -0.52
C ALA A 212 6.83 3.08 -0.94
N SER A 213 8.06 2.70 -1.23
CA SER A 213 9.10 3.59 -1.74
C SER A 213 9.18 3.53 -3.27
N LYS A 214 9.46 4.68 -3.89
CA LYS A 214 9.77 4.79 -5.31
C LYS A 214 11.05 4.02 -5.62
N GLN A 215 11.00 3.08 -6.56
CA GLN A 215 12.15 2.33 -7.02
C GLN A 215 12.76 3.03 -8.24
N VAL A 216 13.94 3.65 -8.08
CA VAL A 216 14.65 4.35 -9.17
C VAL A 216 15.58 3.40 -9.90
N TYR A 217 16.17 2.43 -9.19
CA TYR A 217 17.04 1.40 -9.74
C TYR A 217 16.47 0.03 -9.49
N ARG A 218 16.26 -0.74 -10.54
CA ARG A 218 15.98 -2.16 -10.40
C ARG A 218 17.32 -2.85 -10.14
N ALA A 219 17.55 -3.32 -8.93
CA ALA A 219 18.64 -4.25 -8.69
C ALA A 219 18.41 -5.44 -9.62
N ILE A 220 19.30 -5.64 -10.61
CA ILE A 220 19.31 -6.86 -11.41
C ILE A 220 19.59 -7.97 -10.39
N PRO A 221 18.67 -8.93 -10.19
CA PRO A 221 18.96 -10.02 -9.28
C PRO A 221 20.24 -10.69 -9.81
N ALA A 222 21.31 -10.66 -9.02
CA ALA A 222 22.49 -11.44 -9.33
C ALA A 222 22.00 -12.88 -9.52
N HIS A 223 22.12 -13.38 -10.73
CA HIS A 223 21.77 -14.75 -11.04
C HIS A 223 22.71 -15.60 -10.16
N ARG A 224 22.18 -16.08 -9.03
CA ARG A 224 22.88 -17.09 -8.25
C ARG A 224 22.93 -18.30 -9.18
N GLU A 225 24.04 -18.44 -9.89
CA GLU A 225 24.38 -19.71 -10.49
C GLU A 225 24.25 -20.73 -9.37
N ARG A 226 23.21 -21.54 -9.46
CA ARG A 226 23.16 -22.77 -8.68
C ARG A 226 24.32 -23.59 -9.21
N THR A 227 25.48 -23.48 -8.56
CA THR A 227 26.54 -24.43 -8.71
C THR A 227 25.89 -25.78 -8.39
N ARG A 228 25.53 -26.52 -9.44
CA ARG A 228 25.18 -27.92 -9.29
C ARG A 228 26.43 -28.57 -8.72
N LEU A 229 26.42 -28.86 -7.45
CA LEU A 229 27.34 -29.80 -6.86
C LEU A 229 27.12 -31.11 -7.61
N ILE A 230 27.99 -31.38 -8.57
CA ILE A 230 28.06 -32.70 -9.20
C ILE A 230 28.52 -33.62 -8.07
N PRO A 231 27.70 -34.59 -7.64
CA PRO A 231 28.15 -35.54 -6.63
C PRO A 231 29.38 -36.26 -7.21
N SER A 232 30.52 -36.16 -6.54
CA SER A 232 31.72 -36.94 -6.89
C SER A 232 31.35 -38.42 -6.78
N MET A 233 31.32 -39.11 -7.91
CA MET A 233 31.18 -40.56 -7.91
C MET A 233 32.39 -41.16 -7.18
N PRO A 234 32.19 -42.13 -6.26
CA PRO A 234 33.28 -42.82 -5.64
C PRO A 234 34.11 -43.57 -6.72
N PRO A 235 35.44 -43.68 -6.56
CA PRO A 235 36.27 -44.34 -7.53
C PRO A 235 35.82 -45.81 -7.70
N VAL A 236 35.57 -46.20 -8.94
CA VAL A 236 35.29 -47.59 -9.28
C VAL A 236 36.60 -48.36 -9.18
N PHE A 237 36.67 -49.30 -8.26
CA PHE A 237 37.79 -50.27 -8.17
C PHE A 237 37.72 -51.18 -9.41
N VAL A 238 38.70 -51.05 -10.32
CA VAL A 238 38.91 -51.99 -11.41
C VAL A 238 39.86 -53.05 -10.88
N PRO A 239 39.46 -54.35 -10.79
CA PRO A 239 40.36 -55.39 -10.34
C PRO A 239 41.45 -55.62 -11.39
N THR A 240 42.70 -55.60 -10.94
CA THR A 240 43.86 -55.90 -11.75
C THR A 240 43.86 -57.41 -12.15
N PRO A 241 44.05 -57.78 -13.43
CA PRO A 241 44.06 -59.18 -13.81
C PRO A 241 45.29 -59.85 -13.24
N THR A 242 45.10 -60.96 -12.51
CA THR A 242 46.15 -61.82 -11.96
C THR A 242 46.85 -62.53 -13.12
N ARG A 243 48.14 -62.31 -13.24
CA ARG A 243 48.99 -62.99 -14.22
C ARG A 243 49.06 -64.49 -13.85
N ARG A 244 48.60 -65.35 -14.76
CA ARG A 244 48.75 -66.82 -14.62
C ARG A 244 50.18 -67.16 -14.97
N ASP A 245 50.89 -67.62 -14.00
CA ASP A 245 52.24 -68.21 -14.22
C ASP A 245 52.07 -69.52 -14.94
N ASP A 246 52.58 -69.62 -16.15
CA ASP A 246 52.74 -70.87 -16.90
C ASP A 246 53.88 -71.64 -16.32
N HIS A 247 53.59 -72.79 -15.70
CA HIS A 247 54.59 -73.77 -15.39
C HIS A 247 54.96 -74.59 -16.64
N PRO A 248 56.22 -74.72 -16.96
CA PRO A 248 56.65 -75.62 -18.05
C PRO A 248 56.55 -77.09 -17.62
N VAL A 249 55.80 -77.85 -18.43
CA VAL A 249 55.80 -79.31 -18.32
C VAL A 249 57.11 -79.87 -18.94
N THR A 250 57.98 -80.47 -18.12
CA THR A 250 59.04 -81.35 -18.59
C THR A 250 58.61 -82.79 -18.42
N ARG A 251 58.54 -83.46 -19.57
CA ARG A 251 58.48 -84.91 -19.81
C ARG A 251 57.60 -85.78 -18.94
#